data_9599c0341d71f7f3b51fce36b7156daa
#
_entry.id   9599c0341d71f7f3b51fce36b7156daa
#
_cell.length_a   1.000
_cell.length_b   1.000
_cell.length_c   1.000
_cell.angle_alpha   90.00
_cell.angle_beta   90.00
_cell.angle_gamma   90.00
#
_symmetry.space_group_name_H-M   'P 1'
#
loop_
_entity.id
_entity.type
_entity.pdbx_description
1 polymer ?
#
loop_
_entity_poly.entity_id
_entity_poly.type
_entity_poly.pdbx_seq_one_letter_code
_entity_poly.pdbx_strand_id
1 'polypeptide(L)'
;RKQTSSLRRVSSPIEISGTFLSFTRDNPALDLTAHIFSPNIKLLATKINLKLPGSGTAVKYHQDFPFEPHSNEDIMTVLYFLDDVTFDNGPLEVIPGSHKGEIFSLWQDGIFTGAVNKLVEEKYRKNSLKCIGKAGDACLMHSRLLHGSLPNLTNKRRNLFIITYVAEDAYPLVKNPLPNKYEGEIVKGKKTGYV
;
A
#
# COMPACT_ATOMS: atom_id res chain seq x y z
N ARG A 1 -2.59 -31.27 -5.14
CA ARG A 1 -3.27 -30.61 -3.98
C ARG A 1 -4.25 -29.57 -4.56
N LYS A 2 -5.55 -29.70 -4.25
CA LYS A 2 -6.55 -28.66 -4.58
C LYS A 2 -6.12 -27.37 -3.88
N GLN A 3 -5.85 -26.33 -4.65
CA GLN A 3 -5.58 -25.00 -4.14
C GLN A 3 -6.90 -24.47 -3.56
N THR A 4 -7.05 -24.53 -2.25
CA THR A 4 -8.19 -23.89 -1.57
C THR A 4 -8.01 -22.40 -1.74
N SER A 5 -9.00 -21.72 -2.34
CA SER A 5 -8.98 -20.27 -2.46
C SER A 5 -9.03 -19.68 -1.04
N SER A 6 -7.93 -19.05 -0.60
CA SER A 6 -7.89 -18.38 0.69
C SER A 6 -8.22 -16.90 0.49
N LEU A 7 -8.97 -16.32 1.42
CA LEU A 7 -9.24 -14.88 1.44
C LEU A 7 -7.90 -14.13 1.57
N ARG A 8 -7.61 -13.26 0.61
CA ARG A 8 -6.35 -12.48 0.56
C ARG A 8 -6.55 -11.01 0.87
N ARG A 9 -7.75 -10.50 0.59
CA ARG A 9 -8.06 -9.07 0.68
C ARG A 9 -9.53 -8.85 1.01
N VAL A 10 -9.77 -7.82 1.81
CA VAL A 10 -11.07 -7.16 1.94
C VAL A 10 -10.89 -5.75 1.38
N SER A 11 -11.56 -5.43 0.28
CA SER A 11 -11.54 -4.10 -0.31
C SER A 11 -12.54 -3.20 0.42
N SER A 12 -12.19 -1.92 0.56
CA SER A 12 -13.03 -0.86 1.11
C SER A 12 -13.71 -1.20 2.46
N PRO A 13 -12.95 -1.69 3.49
CA PRO A 13 -13.53 -2.03 4.79
C PRO A 13 -14.24 -0.84 5.45
N ILE A 14 -13.93 0.38 5.05
CA ILE A 14 -14.58 1.62 5.52
C ILE A 14 -16.05 1.73 5.10
N GLU A 15 -16.49 1.00 4.09
CA GLU A 15 -17.89 0.99 3.65
C GLU A 15 -18.77 0.08 4.51
N ILE A 16 -18.16 -0.86 5.23
CA ILE A 16 -18.86 -1.86 6.05
C ILE A 16 -18.59 -1.71 7.55
N SER A 17 -17.69 -0.82 7.96
CA SER A 17 -17.34 -0.59 9.37
C SER A 17 -17.09 0.88 9.66
N GLY A 18 -17.91 1.46 10.52
CA GLY A 18 -17.74 2.83 11.01
C GLY A 18 -16.43 3.04 11.78
N THR A 19 -15.91 2.01 12.45
CA THR A 19 -14.61 2.08 13.15
C THR A 19 -13.47 2.31 12.18
N PHE A 20 -13.40 1.54 11.07
CA PHE A 20 -12.39 1.76 10.04
C PHE A 20 -12.54 3.13 9.37
N LEU A 21 -13.78 3.56 9.13
CA LEU A 21 -14.03 4.88 8.54
C LEU A 21 -13.56 6.01 9.47
N SER A 22 -13.94 5.98 10.75
CA SER A 22 -13.52 7.00 11.72
C SER A 22 -12.00 7.03 11.87
N PHE A 23 -11.37 5.86 11.97
CA PHE A 23 -9.91 5.75 12.06
C PHE A 23 -9.21 6.28 10.80
N THR A 24 -9.77 6.07 9.61
CA THR A 24 -9.22 6.60 8.35
C THR A 24 -9.22 8.13 8.32
N ARG A 25 -10.17 8.77 8.99
CA ARG A 25 -10.31 10.25 9.06
C ARG A 25 -9.49 10.90 10.17
N ASP A 26 -9.07 10.13 11.17
CA ASP A 26 -8.34 10.64 12.34
C ASP A 26 -7.35 9.60 12.85
N ASN A 27 -6.08 9.79 12.51
CA ASN A 27 -4.98 8.92 12.95
C ASN A 27 -3.62 9.62 12.78
N PRO A 28 -2.60 9.24 13.56
CA PRO A 28 -1.29 9.88 13.53
C PRO A 28 -0.56 9.82 12.18
N ALA A 29 -0.77 8.77 11.36
CA ALA A 29 -0.12 8.66 10.06
C ALA A 29 -0.72 9.62 9.02
N LEU A 30 -2.00 10.00 9.16
CA LEU A 30 -2.61 11.06 8.35
C LEU A 30 -1.94 12.41 8.66
N ASP A 31 -1.65 12.69 9.93
CA ASP A 31 -0.95 13.91 10.34
C ASP A 31 0.46 13.97 9.77
N LEU A 32 1.19 12.86 9.83
CA LEU A 32 2.52 12.74 9.23
C LEU A 32 2.46 12.87 7.71
N THR A 33 1.47 12.27 7.03
CA THR A 33 1.29 12.40 5.59
C THR A 33 1.05 13.85 5.20
N ALA A 34 0.21 14.56 5.95
CA ALA A 34 -0.05 15.97 5.71
C ALA A 34 1.18 16.85 5.94
N HIS A 35 2.02 16.50 6.92
CA HIS A 35 3.29 17.21 7.16
C HIS A 35 4.31 16.99 6.04
N ILE A 36 4.34 15.78 5.44
CA ILE A 36 5.32 15.40 4.41
C ILE A 36 4.96 15.98 3.04
N PHE A 37 3.69 15.96 2.64
CA PHE A 37 3.26 16.32 1.29
C PHE A 37 2.56 17.67 1.22
N SER A 38 1.40 17.78 1.85
CA SER A 38 0.51 18.93 1.75
C SER A 38 -0.41 18.98 2.97
N PRO A 39 -0.76 20.16 3.49
CA PRO A 39 -1.73 20.26 4.59
C PRO A 39 -3.14 19.76 4.19
N ASN A 40 -3.39 19.57 2.90
CA ASN A 40 -4.68 19.18 2.36
C ASN A 40 -4.58 17.76 1.76
N ILE A 41 -5.22 16.78 2.39
CA ILE A 41 -5.13 15.36 2.03
C ILE A 41 -6.49 14.80 1.70
N LYS A 42 -6.56 14.04 0.60
CA LYS A 42 -7.70 13.22 0.18
C LYS A 42 -7.48 11.75 0.50
N LEU A 43 -8.58 11.06 0.73
CA LEU A 43 -8.62 9.60 0.74
C LEU A 43 -8.69 9.08 -0.70
N LEU A 44 -7.84 8.10 -1.04
CA LEU A 44 -7.92 7.39 -2.32
C LEU A 44 -8.57 6.02 -2.14
N ALA A 45 -8.00 5.16 -1.31
CA ALA A 45 -8.46 3.78 -1.17
C ALA A 45 -8.16 3.19 0.21
N THR A 46 -8.88 2.12 0.55
CA THR A 46 -8.58 1.30 1.72
C THR A 46 -8.72 -0.19 1.41
N LYS A 47 -7.92 -1.01 2.08
CA LYS A 47 -7.99 -2.47 1.99
C LYS A 47 -7.45 -3.12 3.26
N ILE A 48 -7.91 -4.34 3.56
CA ILE A 48 -7.23 -5.22 4.51
C ILE A 48 -6.54 -6.32 3.71
N ASN A 49 -5.23 -6.43 3.85
CA ASN A 49 -4.46 -7.53 3.27
C ASN A 49 -4.22 -8.61 4.33
N LEU A 50 -4.54 -9.85 3.95
CA LEU A 50 -4.49 -11.02 4.81
C LEU A 50 -3.41 -11.98 4.32
N LYS A 51 -2.47 -12.33 5.20
CA LYS A 51 -1.53 -13.44 4.99
C LYS A 51 -1.85 -14.55 5.99
N LEU A 52 -2.72 -15.45 5.57
CA LEU A 52 -3.12 -16.61 6.37
C LEU A 52 -1.99 -17.64 6.42
N PRO A 53 -1.90 -18.45 7.49
CA PRO A 53 -0.96 -19.55 7.60
C PRO A 53 -1.04 -20.49 6.39
N GLY A 54 0.11 -20.87 5.85
CA GLY A 54 0.18 -21.85 4.75
C GLY A 54 -0.45 -21.41 3.43
N SER A 55 -0.91 -20.16 3.31
CA SER A 55 -1.56 -19.67 2.08
C SER A 55 -0.61 -19.51 0.89
N GLY A 56 0.70 -19.51 1.12
CA GLY A 56 1.72 -19.34 0.08
C GLY A 56 1.71 -17.97 -0.61
N THR A 57 0.95 -17.00 -0.09
CA THR A 57 0.74 -15.71 -0.73
C THR A 57 1.98 -14.83 -0.63
N ALA A 58 2.68 -14.65 -1.74
CA ALA A 58 3.71 -13.62 -1.91
C ALA A 58 3.13 -12.40 -2.64
N VAL A 59 3.73 -11.24 -2.42
CA VAL A 59 3.54 -10.05 -3.26
C VAL A 59 4.84 -9.81 -4.00
N LYS A 60 4.80 -9.90 -5.33
CA LYS A 60 5.97 -9.67 -6.18
C LYS A 60 6.41 -8.22 -6.07
N TYR A 61 7.69 -7.94 -6.32
CA TYR A 61 8.23 -6.58 -6.26
C TYR A 61 7.58 -5.68 -7.32
N HIS A 62 7.12 -4.51 -6.87
CA HIS A 62 6.47 -3.48 -7.68
C HIS A 62 6.56 -2.11 -6.99
N GLN A 63 6.15 -1.08 -7.69
CA GLN A 63 5.82 0.24 -7.15
C GLN A 63 4.31 0.40 -7.27
N ASP A 64 3.66 1.09 -6.32
CA ASP A 64 2.20 1.30 -6.39
C ASP A 64 1.84 2.33 -7.47
N PHE A 65 2.66 3.37 -7.67
CA PHE A 65 2.39 4.47 -8.57
C PHE A 65 1.98 4.06 -10.00
N PRO A 66 2.59 3.05 -10.67
CA PRO A 66 2.15 2.63 -12.00
C PRO A 66 0.75 2.03 -12.08
N PHE A 67 0.16 1.58 -10.96
CA PHE A 67 -1.23 1.12 -10.93
C PHE A 67 -2.25 2.25 -10.79
N GLU A 68 -1.83 3.36 -10.19
CA GLU A 68 -2.67 4.50 -9.85
C GLU A 68 -1.93 5.83 -10.07
N PRO A 69 -1.42 6.09 -11.31
CA PRO A 69 -0.68 7.31 -11.60
C PRO A 69 -1.56 8.55 -11.42
N HIS A 70 -0.96 9.59 -10.85
CA HIS A 70 -1.59 10.89 -10.62
C HIS A 70 -0.77 12.00 -11.28
N SER A 71 -1.30 13.22 -11.29
CA SER A 71 -0.64 14.41 -11.85
C SER A 71 0.65 14.79 -11.12
N ASN A 72 0.80 14.37 -9.85
CA ASN A 72 2.04 14.43 -9.07
C ASN A 72 2.21 13.13 -8.27
N GLU A 73 3.28 13.02 -7.49
CA GLU A 73 3.68 11.78 -6.82
C GLU A 73 3.35 11.77 -5.31
N ASP A 74 2.63 12.75 -4.84
CA ASP A 74 2.31 12.93 -3.41
C ASP A 74 1.22 11.95 -2.96
N ILE A 75 1.58 10.67 -3.01
CA ILE A 75 0.74 9.52 -2.65
C ILE A 75 1.44 8.70 -1.58
N MET A 76 0.77 8.55 -0.43
CA MET A 76 1.24 7.77 0.71
C MET A 76 0.38 6.54 0.93
N THR A 77 0.99 5.38 0.93
CA THR A 77 0.37 4.14 1.41
C THR A 77 0.75 3.92 2.87
N VAL A 78 -0.23 3.91 3.75
CA VAL A 78 -0.06 3.64 5.18
C VAL A 78 -0.52 2.23 5.48
N LEU A 79 0.37 1.42 6.09
CA LEU A 79 0.10 0.04 6.46
C LEU A 79 0.05 -0.07 7.99
N TYR A 80 -1.15 -0.11 8.57
CA TYR A 80 -1.34 -0.37 10.00
C TYR A 80 -1.29 -1.88 10.28
N PHE A 81 -0.51 -2.28 11.26
CA PHE A 81 -0.35 -3.67 11.67
C PHE A 81 -1.50 -4.07 12.58
N LEU A 82 -2.39 -4.93 12.08
CA LEU A 82 -3.49 -5.47 12.89
C LEU A 82 -3.06 -6.68 13.73
N ASP A 83 -1.93 -7.29 13.36
CA ASP A 83 -1.26 -8.36 14.10
C ASP A 83 0.24 -8.00 14.17
N ASP A 84 0.98 -8.61 15.10
CA ASP A 84 2.44 -8.47 15.15
C ASP A 84 3.07 -8.89 13.80
N VAL A 85 3.96 -8.09 13.26
CA VAL A 85 4.69 -8.35 12.02
C VAL A 85 6.11 -8.76 12.37
N THR A 86 6.47 -9.98 11.99
CA THR A 86 7.78 -10.60 12.30
C THR A 86 8.56 -10.91 11.03
N PHE A 87 9.82 -11.35 11.18
CA PHE A 87 10.67 -11.70 10.04
C PHE A 87 10.12 -12.82 9.16
N ASP A 88 9.27 -13.73 9.71
CA ASP A 88 8.85 -14.97 9.07
C ASP A 88 7.36 -15.00 8.66
N ASN A 89 6.55 -14.04 9.13
CA ASN A 89 5.13 -14.01 8.81
C ASN A 89 4.78 -13.20 7.55
N GLY A 90 5.79 -12.97 6.69
CA GLY A 90 5.64 -12.28 5.42
C GLY A 90 5.55 -10.76 5.56
N PRO A 91 6.51 -10.12 6.24
CA PRO A 91 6.57 -8.65 6.35
C PRO A 91 6.69 -7.99 4.97
N LEU A 92 6.38 -6.71 4.91
CA LEU A 92 6.72 -5.88 3.77
C LEU A 92 8.26 -5.80 3.66
N GLU A 93 8.77 -6.05 2.46
CA GLU A 93 10.17 -5.82 2.08
C GLU A 93 10.23 -4.57 1.22
N VAL A 94 11.04 -3.58 1.60
CA VAL A 94 11.18 -2.30 0.90
C VAL A 94 12.62 -2.08 0.46
N ILE A 95 12.81 -1.37 -0.64
CA ILE A 95 14.12 -0.94 -1.12
C ILE A 95 14.35 0.52 -0.75
N PRO A 96 15.13 0.84 0.30
CA PRO A 96 15.35 2.20 0.74
C PRO A 96 15.85 3.11 -0.39
N GLY A 97 15.28 4.30 -0.50
CA GLY A 97 15.67 5.30 -1.49
C GLY A 97 15.13 5.09 -2.91
N SER A 98 14.53 3.92 -3.23
CA SER A 98 14.04 3.61 -4.58
C SER A 98 12.92 4.53 -5.08
N HIS A 99 12.19 5.19 -4.19
CA HIS A 99 11.16 6.18 -4.55
C HIS A 99 11.74 7.42 -5.26
N LYS A 100 13.04 7.70 -5.10
CA LYS A 100 13.76 8.80 -5.78
C LYS A 100 14.36 8.38 -7.13
N GLY A 101 14.31 7.08 -7.44
CA GLY A 101 14.87 6.52 -8.66
C GLY A 101 13.87 6.48 -9.82
N GLU A 102 14.08 5.55 -10.73
CA GLU A 102 13.21 5.32 -11.89
C GLU A 102 11.89 4.65 -11.51
N ILE A 103 10.89 4.83 -12.35
CA ILE A 103 9.65 4.06 -12.32
C ILE A 103 9.84 2.86 -13.23
N PHE A 104 9.75 1.66 -12.64
CA PHE A 104 9.93 0.41 -13.38
C PHE A 104 8.67 -0.01 -14.12
N SER A 105 8.86 -0.55 -15.33
CA SER A 105 7.77 -1.15 -16.07
C SER A 105 7.21 -2.39 -15.34
N LEU A 106 5.88 -2.49 -15.27
CA LEU A 106 5.16 -3.67 -14.80
C LEU A 106 4.66 -4.55 -15.97
N TRP A 107 5.11 -4.24 -17.19
CA TRP A 107 4.84 -4.99 -18.42
C TRP A 107 6.08 -5.79 -18.81
N GLN A 108 5.88 -7.05 -19.23
CA GLN A 108 6.92 -7.93 -19.74
C GLN A 108 6.40 -8.58 -21.01
N ASP A 109 7.13 -8.44 -22.11
CA ASP A 109 6.77 -8.99 -23.43
C ASP A 109 5.33 -8.64 -23.86
N GLY A 110 4.91 -7.40 -23.60
CA GLY A 110 3.57 -6.91 -23.91
C GLY A 110 2.46 -7.37 -22.94
N ILE A 111 2.81 -8.13 -21.89
CA ILE A 111 1.86 -8.64 -20.89
C ILE A 111 2.00 -7.83 -19.60
N PHE A 112 0.86 -7.34 -19.07
CA PHE A 112 0.85 -6.71 -17.73
C PHE A 112 0.97 -7.77 -16.64
N THR A 113 2.12 -7.80 -15.98
CA THR A 113 2.42 -8.77 -14.92
C THR A 113 2.13 -8.23 -13.51
N GLY A 114 2.00 -6.91 -13.38
CA GLY A 114 1.86 -6.22 -12.09
C GLY A 114 3.11 -6.33 -11.20
N ALA A 115 4.27 -6.62 -11.79
CA ALA A 115 5.54 -6.79 -11.09
C ALA A 115 6.69 -6.31 -11.97
N VAL A 116 7.78 -5.88 -11.34
CA VAL A 116 9.04 -5.61 -12.05
C VAL A 116 9.61 -6.92 -12.62
N ASN A 117 10.44 -6.81 -13.65
CA ASN A 117 11.10 -7.99 -14.21
C ASN A 117 12.10 -8.61 -13.19
N LYS A 118 12.46 -9.86 -13.44
CA LYS A 118 13.31 -10.64 -12.54
C LYS A 118 14.71 -10.02 -12.33
N LEU A 119 15.29 -9.41 -13.35
CA LEU A 119 16.60 -8.77 -13.25
C LEU A 119 16.57 -7.56 -12.30
N VAL A 120 15.52 -6.76 -12.37
CA VAL A 120 15.29 -5.63 -11.44
C VAL A 120 15.10 -6.17 -10.02
N GLU A 121 14.25 -7.19 -9.82
CA GLU A 121 14.06 -7.80 -8.50
C GLU A 121 15.39 -8.32 -7.93
N GLU A 122 16.14 -9.10 -8.67
CA GLU A 122 17.43 -9.67 -8.22
C GLU A 122 18.47 -8.57 -7.91
N LYS A 123 18.52 -7.52 -8.71
CA LYS A 123 19.43 -6.38 -8.51
C LYS A 123 19.17 -5.69 -7.17
N TYR A 124 17.90 -5.40 -6.87
CA TYR A 124 17.54 -4.53 -5.74
C TYR A 124 17.25 -5.30 -4.45
N ARG A 125 16.67 -6.48 -4.51
CA ARG A 125 16.19 -7.25 -3.35
C ARG A 125 17.25 -7.55 -2.31
N LYS A 126 18.51 -7.73 -2.72
CA LYS A 126 19.65 -7.96 -1.79
C LYS A 126 19.84 -6.83 -0.77
N ASN A 127 19.33 -5.63 -1.07
CA ASN A 127 19.38 -4.44 -0.20
C ASN A 127 18.03 -4.15 0.46
N SER A 128 17.08 -5.10 0.44
CA SER A 128 15.77 -4.90 1.03
C SER A 128 15.83 -4.87 2.56
N LEU A 129 14.97 -4.05 3.14
CA LEU A 129 14.69 -4.03 4.58
C LEU A 129 13.29 -4.59 4.83
N LYS A 130 13.14 -5.37 5.90
CA LYS A 130 11.85 -5.88 6.34
C LYS A 130 11.22 -4.93 7.35
N CYS A 131 9.99 -4.48 7.07
CA CYS A 131 9.21 -3.66 7.98
C CYS A 131 8.55 -4.59 9.01
N ILE A 132 9.12 -4.68 10.20
CA ILE A 132 8.60 -5.47 11.33
C ILE A 132 8.13 -4.55 12.44
N GLY A 133 7.24 -5.02 13.30
CA GLY A 133 6.71 -4.26 14.43
C GLY A 133 5.57 -4.98 15.14
N LYS A 134 4.95 -4.27 16.07
CA LYS A 134 3.84 -4.77 16.88
C LYS A 134 2.48 -4.40 16.28
N ALA A 135 1.44 -5.11 16.69
CA ALA A 135 0.08 -4.68 16.43
C ALA A 135 -0.13 -3.24 16.95
N GLY A 136 -0.69 -2.38 16.09
CA GLY A 136 -0.82 -0.94 16.35
C GLY A 136 0.26 -0.07 15.71
N ASP A 137 1.41 -0.63 15.35
CA ASP A 137 2.44 0.11 14.60
C ASP A 137 1.97 0.41 13.17
N ALA A 138 2.59 1.40 12.53
CA ALA A 138 2.35 1.76 11.15
C ALA A 138 3.64 1.90 10.34
N CYS A 139 3.57 1.47 9.07
CA CYS A 139 4.60 1.75 8.07
C CYS A 139 4.03 2.71 7.03
N LEU A 140 4.69 3.86 6.83
CA LEU A 140 4.35 4.84 5.79
C LEU A 140 5.26 4.60 4.59
N MET A 141 4.67 4.47 3.42
CA MET A 141 5.36 4.11 2.20
C MET A 141 4.94 5.03 1.06
N HIS A 142 5.91 5.71 0.45
CA HIS A 142 5.68 6.48 -0.77
C HIS A 142 5.28 5.55 -1.92
N SER A 143 4.33 5.94 -2.78
CA SER A 143 3.80 5.10 -3.88
C SER A 143 4.86 4.63 -4.89
N ARG A 144 5.96 5.35 -5.04
CA ARG A 144 7.11 4.97 -5.90
C ARG A 144 8.12 4.06 -5.21
N LEU A 145 7.96 3.72 -3.94
CA LEU A 145 8.89 2.83 -3.26
C LEU A 145 8.79 1.42 -3.82
N LEU A 146 9.91 0.86 -4.30
CA LEU A 146 9.98 -0.51 -4.77
C LEU A 146 9.86 -1.46 -3.57
N HIS A 147 8.85 -2.31 -3.58
CA HIS A 147 8.51 -3.17 -2.46
C HIS A 147 7.89 -4.50 -2.88
N GLY A 148 7.88 -5.43 -1.96
CA GLY A 148 7.28 -6.75 -2.12
C GLY A 148 7.09 -7.43 -0.77
N SER A 149 6.72 -8.70 -0.75
CA SER A 149 6.67 -9.48 0.49
C SER A 149 6.67 -10.98 0.22
N LEU A 150 7.38 -11.73 1.04
CA LEU A 150 7.39 -13.19 1.03
C LEU A 150 6.09 -13.78 1.61
N PRO A 151 5.84 -15.09 1.40
CA PRO A 151 4.75 -15.78 2.06
C PRO A 151 4.87 -15.75 3.59
N ASN A 152 3.73 -15.93 4.27
CA ASN A 152 3.72 -16.20 5.70
C ASN A 152 4.12 -17.67 5.95
N LEU A 153 5.25 -17.87 6.62
CA LEU A 153 5.80 -19.19 6.95
C LEU A 153 5.37 -19.67 8.35
N THR A 154 4.64 -18.84 9.09
CA THR A 154 4.23 -19.15 10.46
C THR A 154 2.83 -19.78 10.51
N ASN A 155 2.43 -20.24 11.68
CA ASN A 155 1.10 -20.75 11.97
C ASN A 155 0.12 -19.66 12.46
N LYS A 156 0.54 -18.38 12.50
CA LYS A 156 -0.28 -17.24 12.88
C LYS A 156 -0.62 -16.40 11.65
N ARG A 157 -1.81 -15.79 11.64
CA ARG A 157 -2.19 -14.82 10.60
C ARG A 157 -1.36 -13.54 10.71
N ARG A 158 -1.25 -12.80 9.60
CA ARG A 158 -0.69 -11.47 9.55
C ARG A 158 -1.59 -10.57 8.70
N ASN A 159 -2.32 -9.68 9.33
CA ASN A 159 -3.26 -8.77 8.70
C ASN A 159 -2.74 -7.34 8.76
N LEU A 160 -2.94 -6.60 7.66
CA LEU A 160 -2.62 -5.17 7.57
C LEU A 160 -3.87 -4.42 7.15
N PHE A 161 -4.20 -3.34 7.84
CA PHE A 161 -5.12 -2.34 7.32
C PHE A 161 -4.32 -1.31 6.54
N ILE A 162 -4.65 -1.14 5.29
CA ILE A 162 -3.92 -0.29 4.34
C ILE A 162 -4.82 0.85 3.92
N ILE A 163 -4.29 2.07 4.04
CA ILE A 163 -4.95 3.31 3.63
C ILE A 163 -4.05 3.99 2.62
N THR A 164 -4.58 4.41 1.49
CA THR A 164 -3.86 5.24 0.53
C THR A 164 -4.41 6.66 0.60
N TYR A 165 -3.54 7.59 0.97
CA TYR A 165 -3.78 9.03 1.00
C TYR A 165 -3.07 9.71 -0.16
N VAL A 166 -3.66 10.77 -0.69
CA VAL A 166 -3.08 11.60 -1.75
C VAL A 166 -3.20 13.07 -1.39
N ALA A 167 -2.24 13.89 -1.82
CA ALA A 167 -2.36 15.35 -1.72
C ALA A 167 -3.60 15.82 -2.48
N GLU A 168 -4.21 16.90 -2.01
CA GLU A 168 -5.47 17.41 -2.60
C GLU A 168 -5.31 17.79 -4.08
N ASP A 169 -4.14 18.28 -4.47
CA ASP A 169 -3.78 18.69 -5.83
C ASP A 169 -3.20 17.54 -6.70
N ALA A 170 -3.14 16.31 -6.18
CA ALA A 170 -2.79 15.14 -6.96
C ALA A 170 -4.05 14.56 -7.64
N TYR A 171 -4.15 14.70 -8.97
CA TYR A 171 -5.32 14.26 -9.75
C TYR A 171 -5.06 12.90 -10.40
N PRO A 172 -6.02 11.95 -10.32
CA PRO A 172 -5.85 10.64 -10.92
C PRO A 172 -5.82 10.73 -12.46
N LEU A 173 -4.86 10.05 -13.07
CA LEU A 173 -4.72 9.95 -14.54
C LEU A 173 -5.40 8.69 -15.09
N VAL A 174 -5.79 7.77 -14.23
CA VAL A 174 -6.51 6.54 -14.56
C VAL A 174 -7.64 6.31 -13.56
N LYS A 175 -8.56 5.41 -13.91
CA LYS A 175 -9.61 4.98 -12.98
C LYS A 175 -8.97 4.25 -11.78
N ASN A 176 -9.41 4.60 -10.58
CA ASN A 176 -8.94 3.95 -9.34
C ASN A 176 -9.17 2.41 -9.42
N PRO A 177 -8.13 1.58 -9.23
CA PRO A 177 -8.28 0.13 -9.22
C PRO A 177 -9.04 -0.41 -7.98
N LEU A 178 -9.22 0.42 -6.96
CA LEU A 178 -9.94 0.10 -5.71
C LEU A 178 -10.99 1.19 -5.39
N PRO A 179 -12.00 1.38 -6.26
CA PRO A 179 -12.98 2.44 -6.10
C PRO A 179 -13.79 2.23 -4.81
N ASN A 180 -14.18 3.33 -4.17
CA ASN A 180 -15.04 3.33 -2.98
C ASN A 180 -15.84 4.64 -2.92
N LYS A 181 -16.92 4.65 -2.14
CA LYS A 181 -17.82 5.80 -2.05
C LYS A 181 -17.23 7.05 -1.36
N TYR A 182 -16.08 6.90 -0.71
CA TYR A 182 -15.37 7.99 -0.03
C TYR A 182 -14.13 8.46 -0.80
N GLU A 183 -13.92 7.97 -2.03
CA GLU A 183 -12.81 8.38 -2.87
C GLU A 183 -12.85 9.88 -3.13
N GLY A 184 -11.72 10.56 -2.93
CA GLY A 184 -11.59 12.02 -3.08
C GLY A 184 -12.12 12.83 -1.90
N GLU A 185 -12.62 12.19 -0.83
CA GLU A 185 -13.01 12.89 0.39
C GLU A 185 -11.77 13.58 1.01
N ILE A 186 -11.90 14.89 1.31
CA ILE A 186 -10.88 15.61 2.08
C ILE A 186 -10.92 15.12 3.53
N VAL A 187 -9.90 14.38 3.94
CA VAL A 187 -9.78 13.83 5.30
C VAL A 187 -8.93 14.71 6.20
N LYS A 188 -8.14 15.64 5.62
CA LYS A 188 -7.40 16.65 6.36
C LYS A 188 -7.28 17.93 5.54
N GLY A 189 -7.34 19.09 6.23
CA GLY A 189 -7.25 20.41 5.59
C GLY A 189 -8.52 20.80 4.86
N LYS A 190 -8.39 21.38 3.68
CA LYS A 190 -9.51 21.92 2.88
C LYS A 190 -9.29 21.69 1.39
N LYS A 191 -10.36 21.74 0.62
CA LYS A 191 -10.30 21.81 -0.84
C LYS A 191 -9.82 23.20 -1.26
N THR A 192 -8.77 23.27 -2.08
CA THR A 192 -8.17 24.55 -2.50
C THR A 192 -8.82 25.13 -3.75
N GLY A 193 -9.42 24.30 -4.60
CA GLY A 193 -10.08 24.73 -5.83
C GLY A 193 -9.14 25.12 -6.97
N TYR A 194 -7.84 24.88 -6.81
CA TYR A 194 -6.85 25.07 -7.88
C TYR A 194 -6.62 23.74 -8.59
N VAL A 195 -6.63 23.78 -9.91
CA VAL A 195 -6.25 22.69 -10.81
C VAL A 195 -4.88 23.02 -11.39
#